data_0149af85d3bcc859b98d36374dd70579
#
_entry.id   0149af85d3bcc859b98d36374dd70579
#
_cell.length_a   1.000
_cell.length_b   1.000
_cell.length_c   1.000
_cell.angle_alpha   90.00
_cell.angle_beta   90.00
_cell.angle_gamma   90.00
#
_symmetry.space_group_name_H-M   'P 1'
#
loop_
_entity.id
_entity.type
_entity.pdbx_description
1 polymer ?
#
loop_
_entity_poly.entity_id
_entity_poly.type
_entity_poly.pdbx_seq_one_letter_code
_entity_poly.pdbx_strand_id
1 'polypeptide(L)'
;MCSASLPTPWTITDDTARELFLEKGYAATTIDTIAGEAGVAVSTVYAIFKNKRAILKEIRMAWHERTRAREINEEATEQRDPERRLEMVADASRRQWELGGAMVAIYQGAAAADREAAAELEEALRGRRAALDRVVEGMEEALRPGMSVERAAAILRALCRAEVYRELVDESGWSPDEYEVWLGETLERQLLSREATS
;
A
#
# COMPACT_ATOMS: atom_id res chain seq x y z
N MET A 1 -8.64 11.02 -28.05
CA MET A 1 -8.15 12.34 -27.57
C MET A 1 -8.40 12.36 -26.07
N CYS A 2 -7.36 12.01 -25.25
CA CYS A 2 -7.44 12.15 -23.81
C CYS A 2 -7.37 13.64 -23.45
N SER A 3 -8.46 14.18 -22.93
CA SER A 3 -8.49 15.51 -22.34
C SER A 3 -7.72 15.44 -21.02
N ALA A 4 -6.46 15.83 -21.01
CA ALA A 4 -5.72 16.03 -19.78
C ALA A 4 -6.38 17.22 -19.05
N SER A 5 -7.12 16.95 -17.99
CA SER A 5 -7.63 17.99 -17.11
C SER A 5 -6.43 18.76 -16.55
N LEU A 6 -6.47 20.09 -16.61
CA LEU A 6 -5.45 20.94 -16.00
C LEU A 6 -5.37 20.60 -14.50
N PRO A 7 -4.16 20.50 -13.93
CA PRO A 7 -4.01 20.20 -12.52
C PRO A 7 -4.71 21.29 -11.68
N THR A 8 -5.47 20.88 -10.72
CA THR A 8 -6.16 21.79 -9.78
C THR A 8 -5.18 22.21 -8.68
N PRO A 9 -5.38 23.35 -8.01
CA PRO A 9 -4.50 23.79 -6.92
C PRO A 9 -4.28 22.73 -5.82
N TRP A 10 -5.29 21.90 -5.55
CA TRP A 10 -5.14 20.82 -4.56
C TRP A 10 -4.25 19.68 -5.07
N THR A 11 -4.34 19.30 -6.37
CA THR A 11 -3.47 18.25 -6.97
C THR A 11 -2.00 18.68 -6.99
N ILE A 12 -1.74 19.94 -7.38
CA ILE A 12 -0.38 20.52 -7.37
C ILE A 12 0.17 20.52 -5.95
N THR A 13 -0.64 20.92 -4.97
CA THR A 13 -0.24 20.97 -3.56
C THR A 13 0.09 19.59 -3.00
N ASP A 14 -0.69 18.56 -3.35
CA ASP A 14 -0.48 17.18 -2.89
C ASP A 14 0.82 16.59 -3.45
N ASP A 15 1.07 16.73 -4.75
CA ASP A 15 2.29 16.23 -5.39
C ASP A 15 3.52 16.94 -4.83
N THR A 16 3.48 18.27 -4.70
CA THR A 16 4.56 19.07 -4.11
C THR A 16 4.81 18.70 -2.65
N ALA A 17 3.74 18.53 -1.86
CA ALA A 17 3.87 18.13 -0.46
C ALA A 17 4.48 16.73 -0.32
N ARG A 18 4.09 15.79 -1.17
CA ARG A 18 4.65 14.43 -1.20
C ARG A 18 6.16 14.46 -1.48
N GLU A 19 6.58 15.23 -2.47
CA GLU A 19 8.00 15.39 -2.81
C GLU A 19 8.79 16.02 -1.65
N LEU A 20 8.28 17.07 -1.05
CA LEU A 20 8.91 17.72 0.10
C LEU A 20 8.98 16.83 1.34
N PHE A 21 7.95 16.02 1.59
CA PHE A 21 7.96 15.05 2.69
C PHE A 21 8.99 13.94 2.48
N LEU A 22 9.24 13.55 1.24
CA LEU A 22 10.30 12.58 0.90
C LEU A 22 11.69 13.18 1.01
N GLU A 23 11.89 14.39 0.47
CA GLU A 23 13.20 15.04 0.40
C GLU A 23 13.65 15.59 1.76
N LYS A 24 12.78 16.37 2.42
CA LYS A 24 13.10 17.10 3.65
C LYS A 24 12.59 16.44 4.93
N GLY A 25 11.74 15.43 4.77
CA GLY A 25 11.02 14.78 5.87
C GLY A 25 9.78 15.55 6.32
N TYR A 26 8.82 14.83 6.90
CA TYR A 26 7.55 15.42 7.36
C TYR A 26 7.78 16.52 8.42
N ALA A 27 8.65 16.33 9.39
CA ALA A 27 8.86 17.28 10.49
C ALA A 27 9.37 18.65 9.99
N ALA A 28 10.34 18.64 9.07
CA ALA A 28 10.99 19.85 8.56
C ALA A 28 10.15 20.60 7.50
N THR A 29 9.15 19.95 6.89
CA THR A 29 8.30 20.56 5.88
C THR A 29 7.20 21.39 6.54
N THR A 30 7.04 22.66 6.11
CA THR A 30 5.99 23.58 6.58
C THR A 30 4.95 23.86 5.48
N ILE A 31 3.76 24.34 5.88
CA ILE A 31 2.73 24.76 4.90
C ILE A 31 3.24 25.89 4.02
N ASP A 32 4.02 26.82 4.59
CA ASP A 32 4.61 27.93 3.84
C ASP A 32 5.58 27.42 2.76
N THR A 33 6.40 26.42 3.08
CA THR A 33 7.29 25.78 2.11
C THR A 33 6.51 25.08 1.00
N ILE A 34 5.46 24.34 1.36
CA ILE A 34 4.58 23.64 0.39
C ILE A 34 3.91 24.68 -0.54
N ALA A 35 3.37 25.77 0.01
CA ALA A 35 2.72 26.80 -0.78
C ALA A 35 3.69 27.51 -1.74
N GLY A 36 4.90 27.81 -1.25
CA GLY A 36 5.94 28.43 -2.05
C GLY A 36 6.37 27.57 -3.24
N GLU A 37 6.67 26.30 -3.00
CA GLU A 37 7.07 25.35 -4.06
C GLU A 37 5.93 25.02 -5.02
N ALA A 38 4.69 24.94 -4.52
CA ALA A 38 3.49 24.74 -5.35
C ALA A 38 3.08 26.01 -6.14
N GLY A 39 3.69 27.16 -5.89
CA GLY A 39 3.35 28.41 -6.55
C GLY A 39 1.96 28.96 -6.19
N VAL A 40 1.43 28.63 -5.01
CA VAL A 40 0.12 29.07 -4.55
C VAL A 40 0.23 29.94 -3.29
N ALA A 41 -0.79 30.75 -3.01
CA ALA A 41 -0.80 31.53 -1.77
C ALA A 41 -0.98 30.60 -0.55
N VAL A 42 -0.29 30.89 0.55
CA VAL A 42 -0.41 30.17 1.83
C VAL A 42 -1.87 30.09 2.30
N SER A 43 -2.63 31.19 2.12
CA SER A 43 -4.07 31.24 2.41
C SER A 43 -4.89 30.25 1.60
N THR A 44 -4.48 29.94 0.36
CA THR A 44 -5.12 28.93 -0.49
C THR A 44 -4.91 27.54 0.08
N VAL A 45 -3.68 27.22 0.52
CA VAL A 45 -3.40 25.93 1.16
C VAL A 45 -4.22 25.75 2.43
N TYR A 46 -4.31 26.78 3.29
CA TYR A 46 -5.13 26.73 4.50
C TYR A 46 -6.64 26.66 4.23
N ALA A 47 -7.11 27.21 3.12
CA ALA A 47 -8.51 27.11 2.71
C ALA A 47 -8.88 25.69 2.28
N ILE A 48 -7.95 24.95 1.68
CA ILE A 48 -8.13 23.56 1.23
C ILE A 48 -7.82 22.59 2.37
N PHE A 49 -6.66 22.78 3.02
CA PHE A 49 -6.13 21.89 4.06
C PHE A 49 -5.99 22.65 5.37
N LYS A 50 -6.68 22.24 6.40
CA LYS A 50 -6.63 22.91 7.72
C LYS A 50 -5.24 22.88 8.37
N ASN A 51 -4.44 21.85 8.06
CA ASN A 51 -3.10 21.63 8.62
C ASN A 51 -2.31 20.65 7.75
N LYS A 52 -1.03 20.50 8.05
CA LYS A 52 -0.11 19.59 7.35
C LYS A 52 -0.54 18.12 7.38
N ARG A 53 -1.19 17.67 8.47
CA ARG A 53 -1.71 16.31 8.58
C ARG A 53 -2.89 16.06 7.63
N ALA A 54 -3.74 17.06 7.38
CA ALA A 54 -4.81 16.93 6.39
C ALA A 54 -4.24 16.70 4.98
N ILE A 55 -3.13 17.38 4.63
CA ILE A 55 -2.41 17.12 3.36
C ILE A 55 -1.89 15.69 3.33
N LEU A 56 -1.24 15.22 4.39
CA LEU A 56 -0.75 13.84 4.49
C LEU A 56 -1.87 12.81 4.30
N LYS A 57 -3.05 13.08 4.87
CA LYS A 57 -4.23 12.22 4.72
C LYS A 57 -4.72 12.16 3.27
N GLU A 58 -4.80 13.30 2.58
CA GLU A 58 -5.20 13.35 1.17
C GLU A 58 -4.20 12.61 0.27
N ILE A 59 -2.90 12.79 0.45
CA ILE A 59 -1.87 12.05 -0.26
C ILE A 59 -2.09 10.53 -0.08
N ARG A 60 -2.42 10.08 1.13
CA ARG A 60 -2.72 8.67 1.40
C ARG A 60 -3.99 8.19 0.70
N MET A 61 -5.04 9.00 0.69
CA MET A 61 -6.29 8.66 0.02
C MET A 61 -6.10 8.54 -1.49
N ALA A 62 -5.43 9.49 -2.12
CA ALA A 62 -5.08 9.45 -3.53
C ALA A 62 -4.19 8.23 -3.88
N TRP A 63 -3.30 7.84 -2.99
CA TRP A 63 -2.51 6.62 -3.18
C TRP A 63 -3.38 5.36 -3.11
N HIS A 64 -4.30 5.24 -2.15
CA HIS A 64 -5.22 4.10 -2.08
C HIS A 64 -6.07 3.97 -3.33
N GLU A 65 -6.62 5.09 -3.84
CA GLU A 65 -7.40 5.10 -5.09
C GLU A 65 -6.57 4.62 -6.29
N ARG A 66 -5.32 5.09 -6.41
CA ARG A 66 -4.46 4.70 -7.53
C ARG A 66 -4.03 3.24 -7.47
N THR A 67 -3.74 2.71 -6.32
CA THR A 67 -3.29 1.33 -6.18
C THR A 67 -4.41 0.31 -6.33
N ARG A 68 -5.63 0.66 -5.93
CA ARG A 68 -6.78 -0.25 -5.83
C ARG A 68 -6.49 -1.55 -5.06
N ALA A 69 -5.37 -1.58 -4.34
CA ALA A 69 -4.93 -2.79 -3.63
C ALA A 69 -5.94 -3.24 -2.56
N ARG A 70 -6.67 -2.30 -1.98
CA ARG A 70 -7.71 -2.59 -0.99
C ARG A 70 -8.91 -3.28 -1.63
N GLU A 71 -9.42 -2.73 -2.72
CA GLU A 71 -10.56 -3.30 -3.47
C GLU A 71 -10.21 -4.70 -3.99
N ILE A 72 -9.01 -4.87 -4.57
CA ILE A 72 -8.56 -6.17 -5.06
C ILE A 72 -8.49 -7.20 -3.92
N ASN A 73 -7.99 -6.84 -2.73
CA ASN A 73 -7.98 -7.74 -1.58
C ASN A 73 -9.40 -8.06 -1.07
N GLU A 74 -10.33 -7.10 -1.14
CA GLU A 74 -11.75 -7.34 -0.80
C GLU A 74 -12.39 -8.30 -1.83
N GLU A 75 -12.20 -8.07 -3.13
CA GLU A 75 -12.64 -8.97 -4.19
C GLU A 75 -12.03 -10.37 -4.06
N ALA A 76 -10.76 -10.47 -3.66
CA ALA A 76 -10.09 -11.73 -3.43
C ALA A 76 -10.78 -12.58 -2.34
N THR A 77 -11.37 -11.97 -1.32
CA THR A 77 -12.10 -12.72 -0.28
C THR A 77 -13.36 -13.41 -0.80
N GLU A 78 -13.94 -12.90 -1.90
CA GLU A 78 -15.13 -13.46 -2.55
C GLU A 78 -14.77 -14.52 -3.62
N GLN A 79 -13.51 -14.58 -4.03
CA GLN A 79 -13.04 -15.54 -5.02
C GLN A 79 -13.06 -16.96 -4.45
N ARG A 80 -13.70 -17.90 -5.16
CA ARG A 80 -13.83 -19.30 -4.72
C ARG A 80 -12.62 -20.16 -5.06
N ASP A 81 -11.96 -19.84 -6.18
CA ASP A 81 -10.73 -20.52 -6.59
C ASP A 81 -9.57 -20.03 -5.72
N PRO A 82 -8.95 -20.90 -4.90
CA PRO A 82 -7.89 -20.51 -3.98
C PRO A 82 -6.61 -20.05 -4.70
N GLU A 83 -6.27 -20.62 -5.86
CA GLU A 83 -5.11 -20.20 -6.66
C GLU A 83 -5.35 -18.78 -7.17
N ARG A 84 -6.49 -18.54 -7.80
CA ARG A 84 -6.87 -17.20 -8.28
C ARG A 84 -6.94 -16.17 -7.17
N ARG A 85 -7.40 -16.56 -5.98
CA ARG A 85 -7.42 -15.70 -4.79
C ARG A 85 -6.02 -15.24 -4.40
N LEU A 86 -5.03 -16.11 -4.42
CA LEU A 86 -3.64 -15.78 -4.10
C LEU A 86 -2.95 -14.96 -5.19
N GLU A 87 -3.25 -15.20 -6.47
CA GLU A 87 -2.82 -14.34 -7.57
C GLU A 87 -3.32 -12.90 -7.39
N MET A 88 -4.58 -12.71 -7.02
CA MET A 88 -5.15 -11.39 -6.75
C MET A 88 -4.42 -10.68 -5.59
N VAL A 89 -4.03 -11.41 -4.56
CA VAL A 89 -3.22 -10.85 -3.47
C VAL A 89 -1.83 -10.44 -3.94
N ALA A 90 -1.23 -11.20 -4.86
CA ALA A 90 0.07 -10.84 -5.45
C ALA A 90 -0.04 -9.55 -6.29
N ASP A 91 -1.06 -9.42 -7.15
CA ASP A 91 -1.36 -8.18 -7.89
C ASP A 91 -1.60 -7.00 -6.94
N ALA A 92 -2.43 -7.17 -5.90
CA ALA A 92 -2.67 -6.13 -4.91
C ALA A 92 -1.37 -5.70 -4.19
N SER A 93 -0.50 -6.66 -3.83
CA SER A 93 0.78 -6.38 -3.18
C SER A 93 1.75 -5.66 -4.12
N ARG A 94 1.86 -6.09 -5.38
CA ARG A 94 2.67 -5.40 -6.39
C ARG A 94 2.23 -3.95 -6.54
N ARG A 95 0.95 -3.68 -6.82
CA ARG A 95 0.40 -2.32 -6.99
C ARG A 95 0.64 -1.46 -5.77
N GLN A 96 0.44 -2.04 -4.59
CA GLN A 96 0.64 -1.33 -3.33
C GLN A 96 2.08 -0.85 -3.16
N TRP A 97 3.05 -1.67 -3.48
CA TRP A 97 4.47 -1.34 -3.22
C TRP A 97 5.13 -0.61 -4.38
N GLU A 98 4.78 -0.92 -5.62
CA GLU A 98 5.25 -0.19 -6.80
C GLU A 98 4.91 1.31 -6.73
N LEU A 99 3.70 1.63 -6.30
CA LEU A 99 3.22 3.01 -6.18
C LEU A 99 3.37 3.58 -4.76
N GLY A 100 3.69 2.77 -3.76
CA GLY A 100 3.52 3.11 -2.36
C GLY A 100 4.76 3.03 -1.48
N GLY A 101 5.93 2.62 -2.00
CA GLY A 101 7.15 2.58 -1.20
C GLY A 101 7.48 3.93 -0.55
N ALA A 102 7.31 5.00 -1.30
CA ALA A 102 7.43 6.39 -0.82
C ALA A 102 6.44 6.73 0.31
N MET A 103 5.21 6.24 0.23
CA MET A 103 4.16 6.52 1.23
C MET A 103 4.50 5.94 2.60
N VAL A 104 5.07 4.73 2.64
CA VAL A 104 5.51 4.10 3.89
C VAL A 104 6.57 4.96 4.58
N ALA A 105 7.56 5.45 3.83
CA ALA A 105 8.62 6.30 4.35
C ALA A 105 8.08 7.63 4.90
N ILE A 106 7.16 8.29 4.17
CA ILE A 106 6.51 9.53 4.60
C ILE A 106 5.77 9.31 5.92
N TYR A 107 4.94 8.26 6.02
CA TYR A 107 4.16 7.98 7.23
C TYR A 107 5.02 7.57 8.42
N GLN A 108 6.11 6.81 8.20
CA GLN A 108 7.06 6.49 9.27
C GLN A 108 7.74 7.77 9.79
N GLY A 109 8.16 8.67 8.91
CA GLY A 109 8.71 9.97 9.28
C GLY A 109 7.70 10.86 10.01
N ALA A 110 6.44 10.85 9.57
CA ALA A 110 5.36 11.60 10.21
C ALA A 110 5.04 11.03 11.60
N ALA A 111 4.96 9.71 11.75
CA ALA A 111 4.69 9.02 13.01
C ALA A 111 5.76 9.29 14.08
N ALA A 112 7.01 9.50 13.66
CA ALA A 112 8.09 9.86 14.58
C ALA A 112 7.96 11.29 15.14
N ALA A 113 7.26 12.18 14.43
CA ALA A 113 7.14 13.61 14.75
C ALA A 113 5.74 14.04 15.23
N ASP A 114 4.70 13.24 14.94
CA ASP A 114 3.30 13.56 15.19
C ASP A 114 2.56 12.33 15.74
N ARG A 115 2.09 12.44 16.98
CA ARG A 115 1.40 11.35 17.69
C ARG A 115 0.11 10.90 17.00
N GLU A 116 -0.62 11.82 16.37
CA GLU A 116 -1.85 11.48 15.66
C GLU A 116 -1.53 10.79 14.33
N ALA A 117 -0.48 11.20 13.62
CA ALA A 117 0.02 10.49 12.45
C ALA A 117 0.50 9.06 12.81
N ALA A 118 1.11 8.88 14.00
CA ALA A 118 1.48 7.56 14.51
C ALA A 118 0.25 6.67 14.73
N ALA A 119 -0.82 7.20 15.33
CA ALA A 119 -2.06 6.47 15.55
C ALA A 119 -2.74 6.09 14.22
N GLU A 120 -2.76 6.99 13.24
CA GLU A 120 -3.29 6.73 11.90
C GLU A 120 -2.50 5.63 11.16
N LEU A 121 -1.17 5.65 11.27
CA LEU A 121 -0.32 4.59 10.70
C LEU A 121 -0.60 3.24 11.34
N GLU A 122 -0.71 3.20 12.66
CA GLU A 122 -1.00 1.97 13.40
C GLU A 122 -2.38 1.39 13.01
N GLU A 123 -3.39 2.25 12.86
CA GLU A 123 -4.72 1.84 12.40
C GLU A 123 -4.67 1.29 10.97
N ALA A 124 -3.96 1.96 10.06
CA ALA A 124 -3.79 1.51 8.68
C ALA A 124 -3.09 0.13 8.61
N LEU A 125 -2.05 -0.08 9.43
CA LEU A 125 -1.35 -1.37 9.51
C LEU A 125 -2.23 -2.48 10.09
N ARG A 126 -3.05 -2.16 11.11
CA ARG A 126 -4.04 -3.12 11.65
C ARG A 126 -5.09 -3.48 10.60
N GLY A 127 -5.62 -2.49 9.89
CA GLY A 127 -6.61 -2.70 8.83
C GLY A 127 -6.06 -3.59 7.70
N ARG A 128 -4.81 -3.33 7.27
CA ARG A 128 -4.13 -4.15 6.26
C ARG A 128 -3.95 -5.59 6.74
N ARG A 129 -3.51 -5.78 7.99
CA ARG A 129 -3.35 -7.12 8.57
C ARG A 129 -4.68 -7.89 8.55
N ALA A 130 -5.77 -7.26 9.03
CA ALA A 130 -7.09 -7.86 9.03
C ALA A 130 -7.61 -8.18 7.61
N ALA A 131 -7.28 -7.35 6.61
CA ALA A 131 -7.64 -7.63 5.22
C ALA A 131 -6.94 -8.89 4.69
N LEU A 132 -5.64 -9.05 4.94
CA LEU A 132 -4.89 -10.23 4.55
C LEU A 132 -5.32 -11.49 5.31
N ASP A 133 -5.71 -11.35 6.59
CA ASP A 133 -6.22 -12.48 7.38
C ASP A 133 -7.54 -13.01 6.78
N ARG A 134 -8.47 -12.12 6.38
CA ARG A 134 -9.72 -12.51 5.72
C ARG A 134 -9.52 -13.23 4.39
N VAL A 135 -8.43 -12.96 3.67
CA VAL A 135 -8.15 -13.70 2.43
C VAL A 135 -7.98 -15.19 2.69
N VAL A 136 -7.38 -15.58 3.81
CA VAL A 136 -7.11 -16.97 4.17
C VAL A 136 -8.32 -17.62 4.86
N GLU A 137 -9.14 -16.83 5.54
CA GLU A 137 -10.42 -17.26 6.08
C GLU A 137 -11.30 -17.80 4.94
N GLY A 138 -11.86 -19.00 5.10
CA GLY A 138 -12.64 -19.66 4.05
C GLY A 138 -11.83 -20.40 2.98
N MET A 139 -10.51 -20.56 3.18
CA MET A 139 -9.65 -21.43 2.36
C MET A 139 -9.21 -22.70 3.09
N GLU A 140 -9.79 -23.02 4.24
CA GLU A 140 -9.34 -24.10 5.13
C GLU A 140 -9.20 -25.45 4.42
N GLU A 141 -10.16 -25.77 3.55
CA GLU A 141 -10.19 -27.04 2.80
C GLU A 141 -9.09 -27.11 1.72
N ALA A 142 -8.64 -25.97 1.22
CA ALA A 142 -7.60 -25.86 0.21
C ALA A 142 -6.18 -25.80 0.81
N LEU A 143 -6.07 -25.54 2.11
CA LEU A 143 -4.76 -25.44 2.76
C LEU A 143 -4.06 -26.78 2.83
N ARG A 144 -2.73 -26.76 2.85
CA ARG A 144 -1.89 -27.96 3.01
C ARG A 144 -2.25 -28.71 4.28
N PRO A 145 -2.19 -30.05 4.27
CA PRO A 145 -2.43 -30.87 5.46
C PRO A 145 -1.60 -30.38 6.66
N GLY A 146 -2.27 -30.13 7.79
CA GLY A 146 -1.65 -29.63 9.02
C GLY A 146 -1.36 -28.13 9.07
N MET A 147 -1.76 -27.36 8.04
CA MET A 147 -1.69 -25.90 8.04
C MET A 147 -2.94 -25.33 8.70
N SER A 148 -2.78 -24.53 9.76
CA SER A 148 -3.91 -23.77 10.30
C SER A 148 -4.08 -22.44 9.57
N VAL A 149 -5.29 -21.86 9.61
CA VAL A 149 -5.60 -20.54 9.05
C VAL A 149 -4.68 -19.46 9.61
N GLU A 150 -4.42 -19.47 10.91
CA GLU A 150 -3.54 -18.49 11.56
C GLU A 150 -2.10 -18.59 11.05
N ARG A 151 -1.62 -19.82 10.80
CA ARG A 151 -0.28 -20.05 10.26
C ARG A 151 -0.19 -19.62 8.80
N ALA A 152 -1.18 -19.93 8.00
CA ALA A 152 -1.29 -19.50 6.62
C ALA A 152 -1.36 -17.96 6.52
N ALA A 153 -2.17 -17.31 7.36
CA ALA A 153 -2.25 -15.85 7.44
C ALA A 153 -0.91 -15.21 7.84
N ALA A 154 -0.17 -15.83 8.76
CA ALA A 154 1.16 -15.34 9.15
C ALA A 154 2.16 -15.41 8.00
N ILE A 155 2.16 -16.50 7.20
CA ILE A 155 3.00 -16.65 6.00
C ILE A 155 2.63 -15.60 4.95
N LEU A 156 1.34 -15.46 4.65
CA LEU A 156 0.83 -14.48 3.69
C LEU A 156 1.25 -13.06 4.07
N ARG A 157 1.04 -12.66 5.33
CA ARG A 157 1.46 -11.34 5.82
C ARG A 157 2.97 -11.14 5.72
N ALA A 158 3.78 -12.17 6.00
CA ALA A 158 5.24 -12.08 5.94
C ALA A 158 5.74 -11.86 4.51
N LEU A 159 5.19 -12.61 3.54
CA LEU A 159 5.58 -12.51 2.13
C LEU A 159 5.08 -11.22 1.45
N CYS A 160 3.93 -10.69 1.87
CA CYS A 160 3.36 -9.46 1.33
C CYS A 160 3.91 -8.16 1.97
N ARG A 161 5.05 -8.18 2.65
CA ARG A 161 5.64 -6.98 3.28
C ARG A 161 6.35 -6.08 2.27
N ALA A 162 6.40 -4.78 2.58
CA ALA A 162 7.15 -3.80 1.79
C ALA A 162 8.63 -4.15 1.69
N GLU A 163 9.21 -4.71 2.75
CA GLU A 163 10.62 -5.09 2.80
C GLU A 163 10.95 -6.20 1.79
N VAL A 164 10.01 -7.13 1.54
CA VAL A 164 10.19 -8.19 0.53
C VAL A 164 10.16 -7.60 -0.88
N TYR A 165 9.23 -6.69 -1.17
CA TYR A 165 9.18 -5.99 -2.45
C TYR A 165 10.46 -5.19 -2.69
N ARG A 166 10.87 -4.39 -1.71
CA ARG A 166 12.07 -3.56 -1.81
C ARG A 166 13.32 -4.39 -2.05
N GLU A 167 13.51 -5.49 -1.32
CA GLU A 167 14.66 -6.38 -1.51
C GLU A 167 14.72 -6.93 -2.94
N LEU A 168 13.59 -7.42 -3.47
CA LEU A 168 13.57 -8.05 -4.77
C LEU A 168 13.60 -7.04 -5.92
N VAL A 169 12.77 -6.00 -5.86
CA VAL A 169 12.61 -5.04 -6.96
C VAL A 169 13.64 -3.93 -6.88
N ASP A 170 13.73 -3.22 -5.73
CA ASP A 170 14.54 -2.00 -5.65
C ASP A 170 16.04 -2.35 -5.49
N GLU A 171 16.38 -3.41 -4.73
CA GLU A 171 17.76 -3.76 -4.39
C GLU A 171 18.33 -4.86 -5.30
N SER A 172 17.52 -5.87 -5.68
CA SER A 172 17.95 -7.00 -6.52
C SER A 172 17.62 -6.82 -8.01
N GLY A 173 16.89 -5.77 -8.39
CA GLY A 173 16.65 -5.38 -9.78
C GLY A 173 15.60 -6.21 -10.53
N TRP A 174 14.70 -6.88 -9.80
CA TRP A 174 13.56 -7.54 -10.43
C TRP A 174 12.57 -6.51 -10.97
N SER A 175 11.86 -6.87 -12.03
CA SER A 175 10.70 -6.08 -12.44
C SER A 175 9.52 -6.29 -11.47
N PRO A 176 8.60 -5.32 -11.35
CA PRO A 176 7.37 -5.51 -10.60
C PRO A 176 6.55 -6.71 -11.05
N ASP A 177 6.54 -7.03 -12.34
CA ASP A 177 5.83 -8.19 -12.89
C ASP A 177 6.49 -9.51 -12.46
N GLU A 178 7.83 -9.60 -12.43
CA GLU A 178 8.55 -10.77 -11.89
C GLU A 178 8.24 -10.98 -10.40
N TYR A 179 8.17 -9.90 -9.62
CA TYR A 179 7.76 -9.98 -8.22
C TYR A 179 6.34 -10.52 -8.06
N GLU A 180 5.38 -10.03 -8.86
CA GLU A 180 3.98 -10.48 -8.82
C GLU A 180 3.85 -11.98 -9.08
N VAL A 181 4.45 -12.45 -10.17
CA VAL A 181 4.45 -13.88 -10.53
C VAL A 181 5.10 -14.72 -9.45
N TRP A 182 6.29 -14.31 -8.98
CA TRP A 182 7.02 -15.02 -7.92
C TRP A 182 6.21 -15.09 -6.62
N LEU A 183 5.54 -13.98 -6.23
CA LEU A 183 4.76 -13.95 -5.01
C LEU A 183 3.55 -14.88 -5.10
N GLY A 184 2.80 -14.84 -6.21
CA GLY A 184 1.67 -15.74 -6.46
C GLY A 184 2.07 -17.21 -6.34
N GLU A 185 3.04 -17.64 -7.13
CA GLU A 185 3.56 -19.02 -7.09
C GLU A 185 4.12 -19.43 -5.72
N THR A 186 4.75 -18.49 -4.99
CA THR A 186 5.28 -18.78 -3.66
C THR A 186 4.18 -18.97 -2.65
N LEU A 187 3.14 -18.12 -2.69
CA LEU A 187 1.95 -18.26 -1.84
C LEU A 187 1.24 -19.58 -2.10
N GLU A 188 0.98 -19.93 -3.36
CA GLU A 188 0.39 -21.21 -3.73
C GLU A 188 1.21 -22.38 -3.19
N ARG A 189 2.50 -22.43 -3.49
CA ARG A 189 3.40 -23.48 -3.01
C ARG A 189 3.46 -23.61 -1.50
N GLN A 190 3.36 -22.51 -0.76
CA GLN A 190 3.44 -22.51 0.69
C GLN A 190 2.13 -22.83 1.37
N LEU A 191 1.00 -22.41 0.81
CA LEU A 191 -0.30 -22.45 1.48
C LEU A 191 -1.19 -23.62 1.00
N LEU A 192 -1.24 -23.88 -0.32
CA LEU A 192 -2.20 -24.81 -0.89
C LEU A 192 -1.72 -26.27 -0.87
N SER A 193 -2.66 -27.18 -0.72
CA SER A 193 -2.39 -28.60 -0.94
C SER A 193 -2.13 -28.82 -2.43
N ARG A 194 -1.03 -29.48 -2.78
CA ARG A 194 -0.87 -30.01 -4.12
C ARG A 194 -1.86 -31.15 -4.29
N GLU A 195 -2.81 -30.98 -5.17
CA GLU A 195 -3.51 -32.18 -5.67
C GLU A 195 -2.44 -33.11 -6.23
N ALA A 196 -2.40 -34.35 -5.72
CA ALA A 196 -1.55 -35.38 -6.30
C ALA A 196 -2.06 -35.57 -7.74
N THR A 197 -1.32 -35.01 -8.71
CA THR A 197 -1.58 -35.33 -10.12
C THR A 197 -1.39 -36.81 -10.29
N SER A 198 -2.53 -37.54 -10.36
CA SER A 198 -2.59 -38.95 -10.64
C SER A 198 -2.45 -39.20 -12.13
#